data_b679900a9f3aa65547df01e684a15db6
#
_entry.id   b679900a9f3aa65547df01e684a15db6
#
_cell.length_a   1.000
_cell.length_b   1.000
_cell.length_c   1.000
_cell.angle_alpha   90.00
_cell.angle_beta   90.00
_cell.angle_gamma   90.00
#
_symmetry.space_group_name_H-M   'P 1'
#
loop_
_entity.id
_entity.type
_entity.pdbx_description
1 polymer ?
#
loop_
_entity_poly.entity_id
_entity_poly.type
_entity_poly.pdbx_seq_one_letter_code
_entity_poly.pdbx_strand_id
1 'polypeptide(L)'
;MKKTIETSFKRIETKYIVAKDDVKDLIKDLKEYVVEDDYPTSTISNIYFDTENFDVIQDALAKQHRREKIRMRTYIEKPQTDSPVFLEVKSKDEEGIGHKFRLVATSQAIINLMTDGKVDHQIQDPDLVQEIQRLRKRYGHRLDRKSVV
;
A
#
# COMPACT_ATOMS: atom_id res chain seq x y z
N MET A 1 1.57 20.48 -18.69
CA MET A 1 2.82 19.97 -18.08
C MET A 1 2.56 18.64 -17.40
N LYS A 2 3.17 17.56 -17.85
CA LYS A 2 3.12 16.30 -17.10
C LYS A 2 3.94 16.48 -15.82
N LYS A 3 3.27 16.52 -14.66
CA LYS A 3 3.97 16.46 -13.36
C LYS A 3 4.75 15.14 -13.31
N THR A 4 6.04 15.22 -13.25
CA THR A 4 6.92 14.05 -13.01
C THR A 4 6.61 13.54 -11.62
N ILE A 5 6.18 12.28 -11.51
CA ILE A 5 5.96 11.65 -10.20
C ILE A 5 7.34 11.43 -9.59
N GLU A 6 7.68 12.19 -8.57
CA GLU A 6 8.90 11.97 -7.78
C GLU A 6 8.76 10.63 -7.04
N THR A 7 9.61 9.67 -7.37
CA THR A 7 9.58 8.32 -6.80
C THR A 7 10.50 8.15 -5.59
N SER A 8 11.35 9.14 -5.31
CA SER A 8 12.28 9.13 -4.17
C SER A 8 12.33 10.49 -3.50
N PHE A 9 11.95 10.55 -2.24
CA PHE A 9 12.10 11.76 -1.41
C PHE A 9 12.31 11.38 0.05
N LYS A 10 13.06 12.22 0.76
CA LYS A 10 13.20 12.13 2.23
C LYS A 10 12.19 13.06 2.87
N ARG A 11 11.38 12.53 3.78
CA ARG A 11 10.45 13.32 4.59
C ARG A 11 10.35 12.77 6.00
N ILE A 12 10.04 13.66 6.92
CA ILE A 12 9.65 13.30 8.29
C ILE A 12 8.12 13.41 8.36
N GLU A 13 7.48 12.36 8.82
CA GLU A 13 6.04 12.34 9.09
C GLU A 13 5.81 12.30 10.59
N THR A 14 5.05 13.27 11.10
CA THR A 14 4.58 13.28 12.49
C THR A 14 3.06 13.18 12.49
N LYS A 15 2.51 12.28 13.30
CA LYS A 15 1.07 12.06 13.42
C LYS A 15 0.56 12.63 14.74
N TYR A 16 -0.49 13.40 14.66
CA TYR A 16 -1.18 13.98 15.79
C TYR A 16 -2.60 13.42 15.87
N ILE A 17 -3.08 13.19 17.09
CA ILE A 17 -4.47 12.83 17.34
C ILE A 17 -5.22 14.11 17.71
N VAL A 18 -6.29 14.39 16.98
CA VAL A 18 -7.14 15.57 17.19
C VAL A 18 -8.57 15.11 17.39
N ALA A 19 -9.27 15.67 18.35
CA ALA A 19 -10.70 15.41 18.53
C ALA A 19 -11.49 15.89 17.31
N LYS A 20 -12.50 15.13 16.89
CA LYS A 20 -13.27 15.43 15.69
C LYS A 20 -13.87 16.84 15.68
N ASP A 21 -14.32 17.29 16.84
CA ASP A 21 -14.96 18.59 17.00
C ASP A 21 -13.96 19.76 16.89
N ASP A 22 -12.69 19.52 17.18
CA ASP A 22 -11.62 20.53 17.12
C ASP A 22 -11.02 20.68 15.71
N VAL A 23 -11.34 19.79 14.77
CA VAL A 23 -10.75 19.78 13.41
C VAL A 23 -11.04 21.08 12.67
N LYS A 24 -12.26 21.63 12.78
CA LYS A 24 -12.63 22.88 12.09
C LYS A 24 -11.82 24.07 12.56
N ASP A 25 -11.63 24.19 13.86
CA ASP A 25 -10.87 25.29 14.47
C ASP A 25 -9.38 25.14 14.13
N LEU A 26 -8.85 23.92 14.18
CA LEU A 26 -7.48 23.64 13.75
C LEU A 26 -7.25 24.04 12.28
N ILE A 27 -8.15 23.68 11.38
CA ILE A 27 -8.04 24.06 9.95
C ILE A 27 -8.07 25.57 9.79
N LYS A 28 -8.91 26.26 10.56
CA LYS A 28 -9.00 27.73 10.53
C LYS A 28 -7.69 28.38 10.97
N ASP A 29 -7.10 27.87 12.05
CA ASP A 29 -5.84 28.41 12.59
C ASP A 29 -4.65 28.13 11.64
N LEU A 30 -4.68 27.01 10.93
CA LEU A 30 -3.63 26.63 9.97
C LEU A 30 -3.65 27.44 8.66
N LYS A 31 -4.73 28.14 8.34
CA LYS A 31 -4.87 28.89 7.08
C LYS A 31 -3.78 29.92 6.81
N GLU A 32 -3.17 30.46 7.86
CA GLU A 32 -2.07 31.42 7.75
C GLU A 32 -0.73 30.75 7.41
N TYR A 33 -0.60 29.45 7.63
CA TYR A 33 0.65 28.70 7.53
C TYR A 33 0.68 27.71 6.37
N VAL A 34 -0.48 27.27 5.89
CA VAL A 34 -0.61 26.26 4.85
C VAL A 34 -1.62 26.68 3.79
N VAL A 35 -1.44 26.19 2.59
CA VAL A 35 -2.41 26.33 1.51
C VAL A 35 -3.05 24.99 1.22
N GLU A 36 -4.29 25.02 0.75
CA GLU A 36 -5.01 23.83 0.36
C GLU A 36 -4.35 23.18 -0.87
N ASP A 37 -4.16 21.87 -0.85
CA ASP A 37 -3.60 21.11 -1.96
C ASP A 37 -4.60 21.04 -3.14
N ASP A 38 -4.10 20.69 -4.33
CA ASP A 38 -4.91 20.44 -5.54
C ASP A 38 -5.96 19.33 -5.30
N TYR A 39 -5.68 18.42 -4.36
CA TYR A 39 -6.57 17.33 -3.94
C TYR A 39 -6.83 17.37 -2.44
N PRO A 40 -7.62 18.36 -1.97
CA PRO A 40 -7.85 18.58 -0.53
C PRO A 40 -8.61 17.43 0.14
N THR A 41 -9.39 16.71 -0.65
CA THR A 41 -10.14 15.53 -0.22
C THR A 41 -9.93 14.41 -1.22
N SER A 42 -9.65 13.23 -0.75
CA SER A 42 -9.50 12.05 -1.60
C SER A 42 -10.11 10.82 -0.95
N THR A 43 -10.68 9.94 -1.78
CA THR A 43 -11.13 8.62 -1.36
C THR A 43 -9.99 7.64 -1.60
N ILE A 44 -9.61 6.92 -0.56
CA ILE A 44 -8.56 5.91 -0.62
C ILE A 44 -9.16 4.58 -0.20
N SER A 45 -9.14 3.61 -1.11
CA SER A 45 -9.55 2.24 -0.82
C SER A 45 -8.35 1.31 -0.82
N ASN A 46 -8.27 0.46 0.18
CA ASN A 46 -7.20 -0.53 0.31
C ASN A 46 -7.79 -1.93 0.46
N ILE A 47 -7.17 -2.89 -0.20
CA ILE A 47 -7.39 -4.31 0.02
C ILE A 47 -6.07 -4.91 0.47
N TYR A 48 -6.05 -5.51 1.65
CA TYR A 48 -4.87 -6.19 2.18
C TYR A 48 -4.87 -7.66 1.79
N PHE A 49 -3.71 -8.17 1.43
CA PHE A 49 -3.48 -9.57 1.12
C PHE A 49 -2.92 -10.29 2.34
N ASP A 50 -3.42 -11.48 2.58
CA ASP A 50 -2.99 -12.34 3.67
C ASP A 50 -3.24 -13.82 3.32
N THR A 51 -2.79 -14.71 4.17
CA THR A 51 -3.14 -16.13 4.13
C THR A 51 -4.56 -16.35 4.65
N GLU A 52 -5.06 -17.54 4.49
CA GLU A 52 -6.36 -17.95 5.06
C GLU A 52 -6.39 -17.77 6.59
N ASN A 53 -5.27 -18.00 7.25
CA ASN A 53 -5.12 -17.93 8.71
C ASN A 53 -4.62 -16.56 9.21
N PHE A 54 -4.51 -15.55 8.36
CA PHE A 54 -4.01 -14.21 8.71
C PHE A 54 -2.57 -14.17 9.23
N ASP A 55 -1.70 -14.99 8.69
CA ASP A 55 -0.31 -15.13 9.15
C ASP A 55 0.50 -13.84 8.97
N VAL A 56 0.26 -13.09 7.88
CA VAL A 56 1.00 -11.85 7.59
C VAL A 56 0.70 -10.78 8.65
N ILE A 57 -0.57 -10.58 8.99
CA ILE A 57 -0.93 -9.60 10.02
C ILE A 57 -0.53 -10.06 11.41
N GLN A 58 -0.59 -11.36 11.71
CA GLN A 58 -0.13 -11.89 12.99
C GLN A 58 1.37 -11.68 13.19
N ASP A 59 2.20 -11.92 12.18
CA ASP A 59 3.63 -11.63 12.22
C ASP A 59 3.91 -10.13 12.48
N ALA A 60 3.11 -9.26 11.85
CA ALA A 60 3.24 -7.82 12.04
C ALA A 60 2.86 -7.37 13.45
N LEU A 61 1.80 -7.94 14.02
CA LEU A 61 1.34 -7.66 15.39
C LEU A 61 2.31 -8.20 16.44
N ALA A 62 2.87 -9.38 16.22
CA ALA A 62 3.88 -9.99 17.08
C ALA A 62 5.24 -9.29 16.98
N LYS A 63 5.36 -8.26 16.13
CA LYS A 63 6.62 -7.54 15.87
C LYS A 63 7.79 -8.46 15.51
N GLN A 64 7.50 -9.50 14.73
CA GLN A 64 8.53 -10.40 14.22
C GLN A 64 9.65 -9.59 13.54
N HIS A 65 10.86 -10.11 13.55
CA HIS A 65 12.02 -9.44 12.93
C HIS A 65 11.75 -9.16 11.46
N ARG A 66 11.21 -10.14 10.76
CA ARG A 66 10.72 -10.02 9.40
C ARG A 66 9.21 -9.88 9.38
N ARG A 67 8.71 -8.75 8.90
CA ARG A 67 7.27 -8.46 8.82
C ARG A 67 6.93 -7.65 7.61
N GLU A 68 5.80 -7.94 7.02
CA GLU A 68 5.32 -7.32 5.79
C GLU A 68 3.90 -6.77 5.95
N LYS A 69 3.57 -5.82 5.09
CA LYS A 69 2.21 -5.38 4.80
C LYS A 69 2.06 -5.32 3.28
N ILE A 70 1.08 -6.04 2.76
CA ILE A 70 0.86 -6.18 1.34
C ILE A 70 -0.55 -5.69 1.05
N ARG A 71 -0.67 -4.67 0.20
CA ARG A 71 -1.97 -4.11 -0.14
C ARG A 71 -2.07 -3.70 -1.59
N MET A 72 -3.28 -3.76 -2.10
CA MET A 72 -3.71 -3.11 -3.32
C MET A 72 -4.44 -1.82 -2.96
N ARG A 73 -4.06 -0.70 -3.57
CA ARG A 73 -4.62 0.63 -3.25
C ARG A 73 -5.12 1.32 -4.51
N THR A 74 -6.27 1.98 -4.39
CA THR A 74 -6.76 2.89 -5.41
C THR A 74 -7.20 4.22 -4.79
N TYR A 75 -7.07 5.28 -5.59
CA TYR A 75 -7.59 6.62 -5.31
C TYR A 75 -8.83 6.92 -6.18
N ILE A 76 -9.28 5.97 -6.97
CA ILE A 76 -10.48 6.07 -7.79
C ILE A 76 -11.68 5.75 -6.90
N GLU A 77 -12.65 6.64 -6.85
CA GLU A 77 -13.83 6.49 -5.98
C GLU A 77 -14.66 5.25 -6.34
N LYS A 78 -14.84 5.01 -7.64
CA LYS A 78 -15.58 3.85 -8.17
C LYS A 78 -14.70 3.07 -9.17
N PRO A 79 -13.75 2.27 -8.68
CA PRO A 79 -12.83 1.55 -9.57
C PRO A 79 -13.57 0.43 -10.33
N GLN A 80 -13.18 0.24 -11.58
CA GLN A 80 -13.58 -0.89 -12.42
C GLN A 80 -12.52 -1.99 -12.38
N THR A 81 -12.81 -3.16 -12.91
CA THR A 81 -11.86 -4.29 -12.93
C THR A 81 -10.59 -4.02 -13.74
N ASP A 82 -10.67 -3.14 -14.73
CA ASP A 82 -9.56 -2.70 -15.58
C ASP A 82 -8.91 -1.39 -15.12
N SER A 83 -9.42 -0.77 -14.05
CA SER A 83 -8.83 0.44 -13.49
C SER A 83 -7.41 0.16 -12.97
N PRO A 84 -6.47 1.12 -13.18
CA PRO A 84 -5.14 1.00 -12.61
C PRO A 84 -5.19 1.13 -11.10
N VAL A 85 -4.53 0.21 -10.43
CA VAL A 85 -4.37 0.21 -8.97
C VAL A 85 -2.91 0.03 -8.60
N PHE A 86 -2.56 0.39 -7.39
CA PHE A 86 -1.21 0.25 -6.88
C PHE A 86 -1.08 -1.02 -6.03
N LEU A 87 -0.15 -1.89 -6.37
CA LEU A 87 0.34 -2.90 -5.43
C LEU A 87 1.46 -2.28 -4.62
N GLU A 88 1.34 -2.31 -3.32
CA GLU A 88 2.34 -1.79 -2.39
C GLU A 88 2.74 -2.89 -1.40
N VAL A 89 4.03 -3.12 -1.29
CA VAL A 89 4.63 -4.02 -0.30
C VAL A 89 5.54 -3.19 0.59
N LYS A 90 5.27 -3.20 1.88
CA LYS A 90 6.15 -2.66 2.92
C LYS A 90 6.69 -3.81 3.73
N SER A 91 8.00 -3.94 3.80
CA SER A 91 8.65 -4.96 4.60
C SER A 91 9.66 -4.35 5.56
N LYS A 92 9.89 -5.02 6.66
CA LYS A 92 11.08 -4.84 7.49
C LYS A 92 11.88 -6.14 7.46
N ASP A 93 13.17 -6.00 7.21
CA ASP A 93 14.10 -7.14 7.25
C ASP A 93 14.51 -7.47 8.68
N GLU A 94 15.40 -8.46 8.83
CA GLU A 94 15.89 -8.92 10.12
C GLU A 94 16.69 -7.86 10.89
N GLU A 95 17.28 -6.92 10.16
CA GLU A 95 18.04 -5.79 10.73
C GLU A 95 17.12 -4.61 11.10
N GLY A 96 15.81 -4.72 10.81
CA GLY A 96 14.80 -3.69 11.06
C GLY A 96 14.78 -2.60 9.99
N ILE A 97 15.50 -2.79 8.87
CA ILE A 97 15.51 -1.85 7.75
C ILE A 97 14.21 -2.01 6.96
N GLY A 98 13.57 -0.88 6.70
CA GLY A 98 12.32 -0.83 5.93
C GLY A 98 12.58 -0.82 4.43
N HIS A 99 11.84 -1.67 3.70
CA HIS A 99 11.80 -1.71 2.24
C HIS A 99 10.40 -1.42 1.76
N LYS A 100 10.28 -0.71 0.65
CA LYS A 100 9.00 -0.39 0.03
C LYS A 100 9.07 -0.64 -1.46
N PHE A 101 8.15 -1.45 -1.95
CA PHE A 101 7.93 -1.72 -3.36
C PHE A 101 6.56 -1.20 -3.79
N ARG A 102 6.46 -0.68 -5.00
CA ARG A 102 5.22 -0.19 -5.57
C ARG A 102 5.19 -0.40 -7.07
N LEU A 103 4.10 -0.95 -7.58
CA LEU A 103 3.83 -0.99 -9.02
C LEU A 103 2.38 -0.61 -9.31
N VAL A 104 2.11 -0.33 -10.58
CA VAL A 104 0.77 -0.06 -11.11
C VAL A 104 0.40 -1.16 -12.10
N ALA A 105 -0.76 -1.75 -11.90
CA ALA A 105 -1.36 -2.71 -12.84
C ALA A 105 -2.88 -2.74 -12.63
N THR A 106 -3.60 -3.53 -13.41
CA THR A 106 -5.01 -3.78 -13.13
C THR A 106 -5.19 -4.63 -11.88
N SER A 107 -6.31 -4.48 -11.20
CA SER A 107 -6.61 -5.28 -10.00
C SER A 107 -6.55 -6.78 -10.27
N GLN A 108 -7.04 -7.22 -11.44
CA GLN A 108 -7.02 -8.64 -11.80
C GLN A 108 -5.61 -9.17 -11.98
N ALA A 109 -4.71 -8.41 -12.63
CA ALA A 109 -3.31 -8.81 -12.79
C ALA A 109 -2.60 -8.95 -11.42
N ILE A 110 -2.86 -8.04 -10.49
CA ILE A 110 -2.31 -8.09 -9.13
C ILE A 110 -2.87 -9.30 -8.37
N ILE A 111 -4.17 -9.54 -8.44
CA ILE A 111 -4.79 -10.69 -7.78
C ILE A 111 -4.20 -11.99 -8.30
N ASN A 112 -4.05 -12.15 -9.60
CA ASN A 112 -3.46 -13.36 -10.20
C ASN A 112 -2.00 -13.56 -9.76
N LEU A 113 -1.23 -12.50 -9.65
CA LEU A 113 0.15 -12.58 -9.14
C LEU A 113 0.18 -13.05 -7.68
N MET A 114 -0.69 -12.50 -6.85
CA MET A 114 -0.72 -12.80 -5.41
C MET A 114 -1.28 -14.21 -5.13
N THR A 115 -2.33 -14.62 -5.82
CA THR A 115 -2.98 -15.92 -5.59
C THR A 115 -2.26 -17.08 -6.25
N ASP A 116 -1.89 -16.94 -7.51
CA ASP A 116 -1.40 -18.03 -8.36
C ASP A 116 0.05 -17.86 -8.80
N GLY A 117 0.66 -16.69 -8.53
CA GLY A 117 2.01 -16.36 -8.96
C GLY A 117 2.13 -16.09 -10.47
N LYS A 118 1.01 -15.89 -11.15
CA LYS A 118 0.97 -15.57 -12.57
C LYS A 118 1.42 -14.14 -12.81
N VAL A 119 2.46 -13.96 -13.62
CA VAL A 119 2.98 -12.65 -14.00
C VAL A 119 2.33 -12.21 -15.30
N ASP A 120 1.51 -11.17 -15.24
CA ASP A 120 0.92 -10.53 -16.41
C ASP A 120 1.95 -9.64 -17.13
N HIS A 121 1.78 -9.45 -18.44
CA HIS A 121 2.67 -8.58 -19.25
C HIS A 121 2.73 -7.13 -18.80
N GLN A 122 1.71 -6.64 -18.08
CA GLN A 122 1.71 -5.30 -17.48
C GLN A 122 2.77 -5.15 -16.37
N ILE A 123 3.17 -6.26 -15.74
CA ILE A 123 4.07 -6.27 -14.60
C ILE A 123 5.49 -6.46 -15.12
N GLN A 124 6.21 -5.34 -15.25
CA GLN A 124 7.56 -5.29 -15.81
C GLN A 124 8.62 -4.88 -14.76
N ASP A 125 8.36 -5.18 -13.50
CA ASP A 125 9.28 -4.92 -12.39
C ASP A 125 9.79 -6.26 -11.84
N PRO A 126 10.98 -6.73 -12.29
CA PRO A 126 11.51 -8.03 -11.88
C PRO A 126 11.85 -8.09 -10.40
N ASP A 127 12.28 -6.99 -9.80
CA ASP A 127 12.63 -6.94 -8.37
C ASP A 127 11.38 -7.11 -7.51
N LEU A 128 10.29 -6.45 -7.88
CA LEU A 128 9.02 -6.60 -7.18
C LEU A 128 8.43 -7.99 -7.38
N VAL A 129 8.50 -8.55 -8.59
CA VAL A 129 8.04 -9.93 -8.85
C VAL A 129 8.82 -10.91 -8.00
N GLN A 130 10.13 -10.76 -7.90
CA GLN A 130 10.98 -11.59 -7.04
C GLN A 130 10.58 -11.49 -5.57
N GLU A 131 10.30 -10.28 -5.09
CA GLU A 131 9.84 -10.05 -3.72
C GLU A 131 8.48 -10.72 -3.45
N ILE A 132 7.54 -10.61 -4.38
CA ILE A 132 6.24 -11.29 -4.26
C ILE A 132 6.38 -12.81 -4.26
N GLN A 133 7.24 -13.38 -5.11
CA GLN A 133 7.48 -14.83 -5.11
C GLN A 133 8.11 -15.29 -3.79
N ARG A 134 9.02 -14.50 -3.23
CA ARG A 134 9.61 -14.75 -1.90
C ARG A 134 8.51 -14.77 -0.82
N LEU A 135 7.63 -13.78 -0.82
CA LEU A 135 6.52 -13.70 0.13
C LEU A 135 5.53 -14.85 -0.01
N ARG A 136 5.18 -15.20 -1.23
CA ARG A 136 4.31 -16.35 -1.50
C ARG A 136 4.93 -17.65 -0.97
N LYS A 137 6.21 -17.87 -1.23
CA LYS A 137 6.94 -19.04 -0.71
C LYS A 137 6.93 -19.08 0.82
N ARG A 138 7.13 -17.93 1.47
CA ARG A 138 7.11 -17.81 2.94
C ARG A 138 5.75 -18.16 3.53
N TYR A 139 4.66 -17.76 2.87
CA TYR A 139 3.30 -17.85 3.38
C TYR A 139 2.44 -18.92 2.68
N GLY A 140 3.03 -19.98 2.17
CA GLY A 140 2.32 -21.14 1.65
C GLY A 140 1.82 -21.03 0.22
N HIS A 141 2.48 -20.23 -0.62
CA HIS A 141 2.25 -20.06 -2.05
C HIS A 141 0.91 -19.44 -2.46
N ARG A 142 0.13 -18.94 -1.52
CA ARG A 142 -1.11 -18.25 -1.82
C ARG A 142 -1.35 -17.12 -0.84
N LEU A 143 -1.51 -15.92 -1.38
CA LEU A 143 -1.93 -14.73 -0.65
C LEU A 143 -3.18 -14.20 -1.34
N ASP A 144 -4.26 -14.02 -0.62
CA ASP A 144 -5.54 -13.57 -1.15
C ASP A 144 -6.06 -12.35 -0.38
N ARG A 145 -7.08 -11.73 -0.90
CA ARG A 145 -7.73 -10.56 -0.32
C ARG A 145 -8.41 -10.94 1.01
N LYS A 146 -8.10 -10.23 2.08
CA LYS A 146 -8.64 -10.53 3.41
C LYS A 146 -9.35 -9.38 4.08
N SER A 147 -8.85 -8.15 3.94
CA SER A 147 -9.49 -7.00 4.56
C SER A 147 -9.56 -5.82 3.63
N VAL A 148 -10.65 -5.07 3.71
CA VAL A 148 -10.91 -3.85 2.96
C VAL A 148 -10.95 -2.66 3.91
N VAL A 149 -10.21 -1.63 3.59
CA VAL A 149 -10.18 -0.39 4.39
C VAL A 149 -10.31 0.84 3.49
#